data_b980e8a9a7ec7fb7929daac74f58684b
#
_entry.id   b980e8a9a7ec7fb7929daac74f58684b
#
_cell.length_a   1.000
_cell.length_b   1.000
_cell.length_c   1.000
_cell.angle_alpha   90.00
_cell.angle_beta   90.00
_cell.angle_gamma   90.00
#
_symmetry.space_group_name_H-M   'P 1'
#
loop_
_entity.id
_entity.type
_entity.pdbx_description
1 polymer ?
#
loop_
_entity_poly.entity_id
_entity_poly.type
_entity_poly.pdbx_seq_one_letter_code
_entity_poly.pdbx_strand_id
1 'polypeptide(L)'
;MTNKIAVIGFGNIAKAIITPLLDKKLIYPENVYCLVSSKKSLENIKKNYKYPVNVFSSNSKDLNLIWNCKVKLLSVKPQQLNEIKEFNNKKSEDLIISILAGVSIKRLTQKFPNHRCVRVVTNIPITVGKGLTGIAWGENISEGQKEYAKKLFMYSSKICEFTEDYLDIFLAITSSGPAIIALI
;
A
#
# COMPACT_ATOMS: atom_id res chain seq x y z
N MET A 1 -7.30 5.68 -19.03
CA MET A 1 -8.06 5.54 -17.76
C MET A 1 -7.25 6.20 -16.66
N THR A 2 -7.75 7.26 -16.05
CA THR A 2 -7.11 7.95 -14.90
C THR A 2 -7.21 7.01 -13.69
N ASN A 3 -6.17 6.24 -13.45
CA ASN A 3 -6.15 5.30 -12.34
C ASN A 3 -5.92 6.06 -11.03
N LYS A 4 -7.02 6.47 -10.38
CA LYS A 4 -6.99 7.01 -9.03
C LYS A 4 -6.56 5.92 -8.06
N ILE A 5 -5.59 6.23 -7.20
CA ILE A 5 -5.11 5.36 -6.14
C ILE A 5 -5.34 6.02 -4.78
N ALA A 6 -5.91 5.27 -3.85
CA ALA A 6 -5.96 5.64 -2.45
C ALA A 6 -4.77 5.04 -1.71
N VAL A 7 -4.15 5.82 -0.82
CA VAL A 7 -3.08 5.38 0.06
C VAL A 7 -3.50 5.63 1.50
N ILE A 8 -3.82 4.56 2.21
CA ILE A 8 -4.28 4.60 3.60
C ILE A 8 -3.06 4.42 4.50
N GLY A 9 -2.60 5.54 5.08
CA GLY A 9 -1.29 5.68 5.71
C GLY A 9 -0.23 6.14 4.70
N PHE A 10 0.29 7.36 4.84
CA PHE A 10 1.28 7.92 3.90
C PHE A 10 2.62 8.14 4.61
N GLY A 11 3.18 7.04 5.15
CA GLY A 11 4.50 6.99 5.79
C GLY A 11 5.66 6.79 4.80
N ASN A 12 6.85 6.48 5.32
CA ASN A 12 8.07 6.36 4.51
C ASN A 12 7.97 5.28 3.43
N ILE A 13 7.40 4.11 3.76
CA ILE A 13 7.23 3.02 2.77
C ILE A 13 6.25 3.42 1.67
N ALA A 14 5.10 4.01 2.04
CA ALA A 14 4.14 4.49 1.04
C ALA A 14 4.77 5.55 0.10
N LYS A 15 5.54 6.48 0.66
CA LYS A 15 6.28 7.47 -0.14
C LYS A 15 7.30 6.81 -1.05
N ALA A 16 8.03 5.81 -0.57
CA ALA A 16 9.01 5.05 -1.38
C ALA A 16 8.37 4.30 -2.55
N ILE A 17 7.10 3.91 -2.42
CA ILE A 17 6.33 3.26 -3.49
C ILE A 17 5.78 4.32 -4.47
N ILE A 18 5.19 5.39 -3.97
CA ILE A 18 4.43 6.36 -4.79
C ILE A 18 5.35 7.37 -5.48
N THR A 19 6.42 7.82 -4.83
CA THR A 19 7.31 8.87 -5.38
C THR A 19 7.94 8.49 -6.71
N PRO A 20 8.50 7.29 -6.91
CA PRO A 20 9.08 6.89 -8.19
C PRO A 20 8.06 6.87 -9.35
N LEU A 21 6.79 6.58 -9.05
CA LEU A 21 5.72 6.60 -10.06
C LEU A 21 5.37 8.03 -10.48
N LEU A 22 5.39 8.97 -9.54
CA LEU A 22 5.19 10.40 -9.80
C LEU A 22 6.39 10.98 -10.55
N ASP A 23 7.63 10.65 -10.15
CA ASP A 23 8.86 11.09 -10.83
C ASP A 23 8.90 10.65 -12.30
N LYS A 24 8.43 9.45 -12.58
CA LYS A 24 8.34 8.88 -13.93
C LYS A 24 7.06 9.27 -14.69
N LYS A 25 6.18 10.09 -14.10
CA LYS A 25 4.88 10.51 -14.67
C LYS A 25 3.97 9.33 -15.04
N LEU A 26 4.09 8.20 -14.33
CA LEU A 26 3.23 7.02 -14.50
C LEU A 26 1.89 7.18 -13.81
N ILE A 27 1.86 8.01 -12.76
CA ILE A 27 0.67 8.53 -12.11
C ILE A 27 0.84 10.05 -11.93
N TYR A 28 -0.26 10.77 -11.76
CA TYR A 28 -0.24 12.21 -11.53
C TYR A 28 -0.67 12.52 -10.10
N PRO A 29 -0.15 13.62 -9.48
CA PRO A 29 -0.46 13.97 -8.10
C PRO A 29 -1.96 14.08 -7.80
N GLU A 30 -2.75 14.63 -8.72
CA GLU A 30 -4.21 14.77 -8.60
C GLU A 30 -4.95 13.43 -8.55
N ASN A 31 -4.31 12.34 -8.97
CA ASN A 31 -4.87 10.98 -8.92
C ASN A 31 -4.43 10.18 -7.67
N VAL A 32 -3.63 10.78 -6.77
CA VAL A 32 -3.18 10.17 -5.52
C VAL A 32 -3.97 10.76 -4.35
N TYR A 33 -4.68 9.89 -3.62
CA TYR A 33 -5.56 10.24 -2.50
C TYR A 33 -5.00 9.62 -1.23
N CYS A 34 -4.43 10.43 -0.34
CA CYS A 34 -3.78 9.96 0.88
C CYS A 34 -4.69 10.16 2.08
N LEU A 35 -4.91 9.11 2.87
CA LEU A 35 -5.61 9.15 4.14
C LEU A 35 -4.59 9.05 5.28
N VAL A 36 -4.62 9.99 6.22
CA VAL A 36 -3.76 10.00 7.40
C VAL A 36 -4.56 10.15 8.69
N SER A 37 -4.03 9.65 9.80
CA SER A 37 -4.74 9.61 11.09
C SER A 37 -4.77 10.95 11.82
N SER A 38 -3.85 11.89 11.54
CA SER A 38 -3.73 13.13 12.31
C SER A 38 -3.59 14.38 11.43
N LYS A 39 -4.06 15.53 11.98
CA LYS A 39 -3.85 16.84 11.37
C LYS A 39 -2.36 17.17 11.20
N LYS A 40 -1.53 16.82 12.18
CA LYS A 40 -0.07 17.01 12.12
C LYS A 40 0.55 16.29 10.91
N SER A 41 0.14 15.04 10.65
CA SER A 41 0.60 14.28 9.47
C SER A 41 0.12 14.91 8.17
N LEU A 42 -1.12 15.40 8.14
CA LEU A 42 -1.70 16.09 6.98
C LEU A 42 -0.91 17.36 6.65
N GLU A 43 -0.67 18.23 7.65
CA GLU A 43 0.09 19.47 7.48
C GLU A 43 1.53 19.20 7.06
N ASN A 44 2.18 18.20 7.67
CA ASN A 44 3.53 17.80 7.32
C ASN A 44 3.63 17.33 5.85
N ILE A 45 2.68 16.54 5.36
CA ILE A 45 2.68 16.10 3.97
C ILE A 45 2.45 17.29 3.04
N LYS A 46 1.46 18.14 3.32
CA LYS A 46 1.18 19.33 2.50
C LYS A 46 2.36 20.28 2.40
N LYS A 47 3.15 20.41 3.49
CA LYS A 47 4.30 21.33 3.56
C LYS A 47 5.57 20.73 2.95
N ASN A 48 5.83 19.45 3.20
CA ASN A 48 7.17 18.86 2.99
C ASN A 48 7.21 17.78 1.91
N TYR A 49 6.07 17.30 1.40
CA TYR A 49 6.09 16.33 0.33
C TYR A 49 6.25 17.02 -1.03
N LYS A 50 7.14 16.49 -1.86
CA LYS A 50 7.55 17.06 -3.16
C LYS A 50 6.38 17.31 -4.11
N TYR A 51 5.31 16.51 -4.03
CA TYR A 51 4.18 16.54 -4.94
C TYR A 51 2.89 16.99 -4.25
N PRO A 52 2.03 17.79 -4.91
CA PRO A 52 0.76 18.27 -4.37
C PRO A 52 -0.35 17.19 -4.47
N VAL A 53 -0.19 16.08 -3.74
CA VAL A 53 -1.19 15.01 -3.67
C VAL A 53 -2.40 15.42 -2.83
N ASN A 54 -3.55 14.76 -3.04
CA ASN A 54 -4.73 14.99 -2.23
C ASN A 54 -4.55 14.33 -0.86
N VAL A 55 -4.64 15.08 0.23
CA VAL A 55 -4.45 14.55 1.60
C VAL A 55 -5.68 14.82 2.46
N PHE A 56 -6.19 13.78 3.09
CA PHE A 56 -7.37 13.76 3.96
C PHE A 56 -6.99 13.23 5.34
N SER A 57 -7.64 13.76 6.37
CA SER A 57 -7.59 13.16 7.71
C SER A 57 -8.78 12.21 7.93
N SER A 58 -8.68 11.32 8.91
CA SER A 58 -9.74 10.37 9.27
C SER A 58 -11.08 11.03 9.64
N ASN A 59 -11.08 12.32 9.96
CA ASN A 59 -12.27 13.12 10.30
C ASN A 59 -12.80 13.93 9.11
N SER A 60 -12.25 13.78 7.91
CA SER A 60 -12.72 14.49 6.72
C SER A 60 -14.12 14.01 6.31
N LYS A 61 -14.95 14.93 5.81
CA LYS A 61 -16.26 14.60 5.22
C LYS A 61 -16.14 13.92 3.86
N ASP A 62 -14.99 14.05 3.20
CA ASP A 62 -14.74 13.59 1.83
C ASP A 62 -14.08 12.20 1.76
N LEU A 63 -14.22 11.38 2.79
CA LEU A 63 -13.64 10.03 2.83
C LEU A 63 -14.18 9.10 1.74
N ASN A 64 -15.35 9.40 1.20
CA ASN A 64 -15.89 8.72 0.02
C ASN A 64 -14.95 8.80 -1.20
N LEU A 65 -14.15 9.87 -1.35
CA LEU A 65 -13.17 9.99 -2.42
C LEU A 65 -12.07 8.92 -2.32
N ILE A 66 -11.68 8.55 -1.10
CA ILE A 66 -10.73 7.46 -0.81
C ILE A 66 -11.33 6.12 -1.25
N TRP A 67 -12.56 5.85 -0.83
CA TRP A 67 -13.22 4.55 -1.06
C TRP A 67 -13.70 4.36 -2.49
N ASN A 68 -13.89 5.44 -3.25
CA ASN A 68 -14.20 5.41 -4.68
C ASN A 68 -12.97 5.15 -5.58
N CYS A 69 -11.76 5.10 -5.03
CA CYS A 69 -10.59 4.68 -5.79
C CYS A 69 -10.62 3.17 -6.04
N LYS A 70 -10.37 2.73 -7.28
CA LYS A 70 -10.36 1.31 -7.64
C LYS A 70 -9.22 0.51 -6.99
N VAL A 71 -8.15 1.18 -6.60
CA VAL A 71 -7.01 0.58 -5.90
C VAL A 71 -6.74 1.32 -4.61
N LYS A 72 -6.60 0.57 -3.52
CA LYS A 72 -6.28 1.07 -2.18
C LYS A 72 -5.02 0.39 -1.68
N LEU A 73 -3.97 1.18 -1.41
CA LEU A 73 -2.74 0.72 -0.77
C LEU A 73 -2.86 0.93 0.74
N LEU A 74 -2.89 -0.14 1.51
CA LEU A 74 -2.87 -0.08 2.97
C LEU A 74 -1.42 -0.04 3.47
N SER A 75 -1.04 1.04 4.12
CA SER A 75 0.31 1.31 4.64
C SER A 75 0.27 1.95 6.03
N VAL A 76 -0.69 1.56 6.85
CA VAL A 76 -0.78 1.91 8.27
C VAL A 76 -0.05 0.87 9.13
N LYS A 77 0.06 1.09 10.44
CA LYS A 77 0.53 0.05 11.35
C LYS A 77 -0.51 -1.08 11.44
N PRO A 78 -0.12 -2.36 11.58
CA PRO A 78 -1.06 -3.50 11.66
C PRO A 78 -2.16 -3.32 12.71
N GLN A 79 -1.84 -2.71 13.86
CA GLN A 79 -2.78 -2.45 14.95
C GLN A 79 -3.91 -1.49 14.55
N GLN A 80 -3.66 -0.63 13.56
CA GLN A 80 -4.62 0.37 13.09
C GLN A 80 -5.61 -0.20 12.03
N LEU A 81 -5.45 -1.45 11.61
CA LEU A 81 -6.34 -2.06 10.62
C LEU A 81 -7.81 -1.99 11.03
N ASN A 82 -8.11 -2.25 12.29
CA ASN A 82 -9.49 -2.26 12.80
C ASN A 82 -10.09 -0.84 12.88
N GLU A 83 -9.26 0.20 12.96
CA GLU A 83 -9.70 1.60 12.98
C GLU A 83 -10.12 2.12 11.60
N ILE A 84 -9.71 1.42 10.53
CA ILE A 84 -10.09 1.78 9.16
C ILE A 84 -11.58 1.55 8.99
N LYS A 85 -12.34 2.63 8.78
CA LYS A 85 -13.77 2.59 8.48
C LYS A 85 -13.97 2.55 6.98
N GLU A 86 -14.68 1.55 6.50
CA GLU A 86 -15.14 1.46 5.12
C GLU A 86 -16.45 2.25 4.97
N PHE A 87 -16.52 3.11 3.95
CA PHE A 87 -17.69 3.96 3.71
C PHE A 87 -18.56 3.51 2.54
N ASN A 88 -18.22 2.39 1.92
CA ASN A 88 -18.98 1.88 0.78
C ASN A 88 -19.21 0.37 0.91
N ASN A 89 -20.44 -0.01 1.17
CA ASN A 89 -20.86 -1.41 1.33
C ASN A 89 -21.28 -2.08 0.00
N LYS A 90 -21.07 -1.44 -1.15
CA LYS A 90 -21.39 -2.06 -2.44
C LYS A 90 -20.33 -3.09 -2.79
N LYS A 91 -20.77 -4.27 -3.30
CA LYS A 91 -19.85 -5.22 -3.91
C LYS A 91 -19.00 -4.50 -4.94
N SER A 92 -17.70 -4.52 -4.75
CA SER A 92 -16.73 -3.82 -5.56
C SER A 92 -15.66 -4.83 -5.96
N GLU A 93 -15.26 -4.83 -7.21
CA GLU A 93 -14.06 -5.55 -7.64
C GLU A 93 -12.78 -4.76 -7.39
N ASP A 94 -12.86 -3.76 -6.54
CA ASP A 94 -11.74 -2.90 -6.20
C ASP A 94 -10.65 -3.68 -5.46
N LEU A 95 -9.42 -3.27 -5.71
CA LEU A 95 -8.24 -3.95 -5.20
C LEU A 95 -7.74 -3.29 -3.91
N ILE A 96 -7.57 -4.09 -2.88
CA ILE A 96 -6.82 -3.72 -1.68
C ILE A 96 -5.45 -4.39 -1.74
N ILE A 97 -4.40 -3.59 -1.72
CA ILE A 97 -3.01 -4.02 -1.62
C ILE A 97 -2.53 -3.68 -0.22
N SER A 98 -2.24 -4.68 0.59
CA SER A 98 -1.81 -4.49 1.98
C SER A 98 -0.31 -4.75 2.12
N ILE A 99 0.41 -3.77 2.66
CA ILE A 99 1.81 -3.94 3.09
C ILE A 99 1.93 -4.06 4.62
N LEU A 100 0.85 -4.41 5.30
CA LEU A 100 0.83 -4.56 6.76
C LEU A 100 1.50 -5.86 7.17
N ALA A 101 2.58 -5.77 7.95
CA ALA A 101 3.28 -6.95 8.46
C ALA A 101 2.37 -7.81 9.34
N GLY A 102 2.40 -9.13 9.17
CA GLY A 102 1.64 -10.10 9.99
C GLY A 102 0.11 -10.05 9.79
N VAL A 103 -0.39 -9.38 8.74
CA VAL A 103 -1.82 -9.36 8.41
C VAL A 103 -2.07 -10.27 7.22
N SER A 104 -2.78 -11.38 7.46
CA SER A 104 -3.08 -12.38 6.42
C SER A 104 -4.15 -11.91 5.43
N ILE A 105 -4.16 -12.53 4.24
CA ILE A 105 -5.21 -12.34 3.22
C ILE A 105 -6.59 -12.66 3.82
N LYS A 106 -6.70 -13.74 4.60
CA LYS A 106 -7.93 -14.12 5.31
C LYS A 106 -8.44 -12.98 6.19
N ARG A 107 -7.55 -12.35 6.98
CA ARG A 107 -7.92 -11.21 7.84
C ARG A 107 -8.30 -9.97 7.04
N LEU A 108 -7.63 -9.72 5.93
CA LEU A 108 -7.98 -8.63 5.01
C LEU A 108 -9.36 -8.85 4.39
N THR A 109 -9.65 -10.05 3.90
CA THR A 109 -10.96 -10.40 3.30
C THR A 109 -12.09 -10.32 4.32
N GLN A 110 -11.84 -10.72 5.57
CA GLN A 110 -12.82 -10.55 6.66
C GLN A 110 -13.10 -9.07 6.96
N LYS A 111 -12.07 -8.21 6.92
CA LYS A 111 -12.22 -6.77 7.17
C LYS A 111 -12.85 -6.05 5.99
N PHE A 112 -12.57 -6.48 4.76
CA PHE A 112 -13.01 -5.87 3.51
C PHE A 112 -13.68 -6.90 2.60
N PRO A 113 -14.85 -7.44 2.98
CA PRO A 113 -15.48 -8.59 2.31
C PRO A 113 -15.91 -8.32 0.86
N ASN A 114 -16.02 -7.04 0.49
CA ASN A 114 -16.44 -6.62 -0.84
C ASN A 114 -15.27 -6.28 -1.77
N HIS A 115 -14.02 -6.53 -1.34
CA HIS A 115 -12.82 -6.16 -2.08
C HIS A 115 -11.96 -7.40 -2.38
N ARG A 116 -11.19 -7.30 -3.44
CA ARG A 116 -10.13 -8.25 -3.75
C ARG A 116 -8.87 -7.86 -2.97
N CYS A 117 -8.27 -8.81 -2.26
CA CYS A 117 -7.16 -8.52 -1.36
C CYS A 117 -5.85 -9.16 -1.84
N VAL A 118 -4.78 -8.38 -1.79
CA VAL A 118 -3.40 -8.80 -2.09
C VAL A 118 -2.55 -8.49 -0.87
N ARG A 119 -1.77 -9.47 -0.42
CA ARG A 119 -0.77 -9.28 0.63
C ARG A 119 0.60 -9.07 0.01
N VAL A 120 1.26 -8.04 0.46
CA VAL A 120 2.60 -7.66 0.02
C VAL A 120 3.49 -7.47 1.24
N VAL A 121 4.71 -7.93 1.16
CA VAL A 121 5.76 -7.64 2.14
C VAL A 121 6.93 -6.99 1.41
N THR A 122 7.58 -6.04 2.06
CA THR A 122 8.75 -5.35 1.49
C THR A 122 9.73 -4.97 2.59
N ASN A 123 10.95 -4.66 2.22
CA ASN A 123 12.01 -4.32 3.16
C ASN A 123 12.44 -2.84 3.04
N ILE A 124 13.19 -2.35 4.05
CA ILE A 124 13.61 -0.95 4.15
C ILE A 124 14.38 -0.43 2.90
N PRO A 125 15.24 -1.21 2.22
CA PRO A 125 15.91 -0.76 1.00
C PRO A 125 15.00 -0.26 -0.13
N ILE A 126 13.67 -0.49 -0.05
CA ILE A 126 12.70 0.10 -0.97
C ILE A 126 12.78 1.64 -0.98
N THR A 127 13.18 2.25 0.13
CA THR A 127 13.31 3.71 0.27
C THR A 127 14.40 4.32 -0.62
N VAL A 128 15.34 3.50 -1.07
CA VAL A 128 16.43 3.87 -1.98
C VAL A 128 16.35 3.15 -3.32
N GLY A 129 15.19 2.59 -3.66
CA GLY A 129 14.96 1.91 -4.94
C GLY A 129 15.63 0.53 -5.08
N LYS A 130 16.06 -0.06 -3.98
CA LYS A 130 16.74 -1.37 -3.92
C LYS A 130 16.02 -2.38 -3.05
N GLY A 131 14.69 -2.25 -2.97
CA GLY A 131 13.83 -3.14 -2.20
C GLY A 131 13.74 -4.55 -2.76
N LEU A 132 13.31 -5.46 -1.90
CA LEU A 132 12.79 -6.77 -2.28
C LEU A 132 11.33 -6.83 -1.82
N THR A 133 10.45 -7.20 -2.74
CA THR A 133 9.00 -7.21 -2.50
C THR A 133 8.44 -8.59 -2.83
N GLY A 134 7.84 -9.24 -1.83
CA GLY A 134 7.09 -10.47 -1.99
C GLY A 134 5.60 -10.18 -2.13
N ILE A 135 4.92 -10.82 -3.07
CA ILE A 135 3.49 -10.66 -3.32
C ILE A 135 2.80 -12.02 -3.21
N ALA A 136 1.72 -12.09 -2.44
CA ALA A 136 0.78 -13.19 -2.43
C ALA A 136 -0.62 -12.69 -2.84
N TRP A 137 -1.22 -13.44 -3.74
CA TRP A 137 -2.50 -13.10 -4.35
C TRP A 137 -3.65 -13.74 -3.56
N GLY A 138 -4.68 -12.96 -3.27
CA GLY A 138 -5.96 -13.49 -2.82
C GLY A 138 -6.77 -14.09 -3.96
N GLU A 139 -7.99 -14.50 -3.64
CA GLU A 139 -8.89 -15.10 -4.61
C GLU A 139 -9.39 -14.08 -5.65
N ASN A 140 -9.64 -14.60 -6.85
CA ASN A 140 -10.29 -13.88 -7.95
C ASN A 140 -9.60 -12.57 -8.38
N ILE A 141 -8.29 -12.44 -8.23
CA ILE A 141 -7.51 -11.31 -8.72
C ILE A 141 -7.35 -11.45 -10.24
N SER A 142 -7.79 -10.45 -11.00
CA SER A 142 -7.63 -10.45 -12.46
C SER A 142 -6.18 -10.16 -12.86
N GLU A 143 -5.78 -10.59 -14.06
CA GLU A 143 -4.42 -10.31 -14.57
C GLU A 143 -4.12 -8.82 -14.64
N GLY A 144 -5.09 -7.99 -15.04
CA GLY A 144 -4.92 -6.54 -15.02
C GLY A 144 -4.69 -5.95 -13.63
N GLN A 145 -5.31 -6.54 -12.59
CA GLN A 145 -5.07 -6.16 -11.19
C GLN A 145 -3.69 -6.62 -10.72
N LYS A 146 -3.23 -7.81 -11.11
CA LYS A 146 -1.88 -8.31 -10.80
C LYS A 146 -0.81 -7.42 -11.44
N GLU A 147 -0.96 -7.10 -12.71
CA GLU A 147 -0.05 -6.19 -13.40
C GLU A 147 -0.01 -4.80 -12.76
N TYR A 148 -1.17 -4.26 -12.40
CA TYR A 148 -1.24 -2.97 -11.72
C TYR A 148 -0.53 -3.01 -10.37
N ALA A 149 -0.77 -4.04 -9.56
CA ALA A 149 -0.09 -4.23 -8.28
C ALA A 149 1.44 -4.33 -8.45
N LYS A 150 1.92 -5.12 -9.42
CA LYS A 150 3.35 -5.22 -9.73
C LYS A 150 3.94 -3.87 -10.14
N LYS A 151 3.24 -3.10 -10.98
CA LYS A 151 3.68 -1.77 -11.41
C LYS A 151 3.88 -0.78 -10.26
N LEU A 152 3.15 -0.91 -9.17
CA LEU A 152 3.36 -0.04 -7.99
C LEU A 152 4.74 -0.23 -7.35
N PHE A 153 5.31 -1.45 -7.40
CA PHE A 153 6.55 -1.77 -6.67
C PHE A 153 7.77 -1.87 -7.57
N MET A 154 7.62 -2.15 -8.87
CA MET A 154 8.74 -2.48 -9.76
C MET A 154 9.78 -1.37 -9.93
N TYR A 155 9.44 -0.11 -9.61
CA TYR A 155 10.36 1.02 -9.72
C TYR A 155 11.16 1.29 -8.44
N SER A 156 10.81 0.60 -7.36
CA SER A 156 11.47 0.74 -6.06
C SER A 156 11.98 -0.58 -5.50
N SER A 157 11.60 -1.73 -6.13
CA SER A 157 12.00 -3.05 -5.67
C SER A 157 12.02 -4.10 -6.77
N LYS A 158 12.76 -5.19 -6.54
CA LYS A 158 12.62 -6.43 -7.29
C LYS A 158 11.44 -7.22 -6.71
N ILE A 159 10.57 -7.74 -7.59
CA ILE A 159 9.34 -8.42 -7.21
C ILE A 159 9.53 -9.92 -7.29
N CYS A 160 9.03 -10.64 -6.27
CA CYS A 160 8.91 -12.09 -6.21
C CYS A 160 7.48 -12.45 -5.84
N GLU A 161 6.91 -13.45 -6.50
CA GLU A 161 5.57 -13.95 -6.22
C GLU A 161 5.66 -15.25 -5.42
N PHE A 162 4.85 -15.38 -4.38
CA PHE A 162 4.83 -16.51 -3.48
C PHE A 162 3.40 -16.91 -3.11
N THR A 163 3.21 -18.14 -2.65
CA THR A 163 2.05 -18.46 -1.81
C THR A 163 2.18 -17.73 -0.47
N GLU A 164 1.07 -17.42 0.19
CA GLU A 164 1.06 -16.58 1.37
C GLU A 164 1.97 -17.10 2.50
N ASP A 165 2.07 -18.41 2.65
CA ASP A 165 2.84 -19.09 3.71
C ASP A 165 4.34 -18.76 3.66
N TYR A 166 4.88 -18.44 2.49
CA TYR A 166 6.30 -18.09 2.34
C TYR A 166 6.62 -16.61 2.56
N LEU A 167 5.61 -15.74 2.62
CA LEU A 167 5.84 -14.30 2.74
C LEU A 167 6.53 -13.90 4.05
N ASP A 168 6.20 -14.53 5.16
CA ASP A 168 6.80 -14.20 6.46
C ASP A 168 8.25 -14.70 6.53
N ILE A 169 8.56 -15.85 5.92
CA ILE A 169 9.94 -16.36 5.78
C ILE A 169 10.75 -15.42 4.87
N PHE A 170 10.18 -15.03 3.73
CA PHE A 170 10.81 -14.08 2.81
C PHE A 170 11.12 -12.75 3.52
N LEU A 171 10.17 -12.21 4.30
CA LEU A 171 10.37 -10.98 5.07
C LEU A 171 11.46 -11.13 6.13
N ALA A 172 11.47 -12.25 6.86
CA ALA A 172 12.49 -12.53 7.87
C ALA A 172 13.91 -12.54 7.26
N ILE A 173 14.09 -13.18 6.12
CA ILE A 173 15.37 -13.24 5.43
C ILE A 173 15.79 -11.87 4.88
N THR A 174 14.86 -11.15 4.24
CA THR A 174 15.21 -9.92 3.51
C THR A 174 15.26 -8.66 4.39
N SER A 175 14.64 -8.68 5.57
CA SER A 175 14.62 -7.55 6.49
C SER A 175 15.51 -7.76 7.71
N SER A 176 15.40 -8.91 8.38
CA SER A 176 16.16 -9.21 9.60
C SER A 176 17.53 -9.83 9.31
N GLY A 177 17.64 -10.61 8.23
CA GLY A 177 18.89 -11.26 7.83
C GLY A 177 20.09 -10.29 7.71
N PRO A 178 19.99 -9.17 6.97
CA PRO A 178 21.07 -8.20 6.88
C PRO A 178 21.49 -7.60 8.23
N ALA A 179 20.54 -7.39 9.15
CA ALA A 179 20.86 -6.88 10.48
C ALA A 179 21.59 -7.91 11.34
N ILE A 180 21.22 -9.19 11.24
CA ILE A 180 21.88 -10.31 11.95
C ILE A 180 23.31 -10.47 11.42
N ILE A 181 23.51 -10.44 10.09
CA ILE A 181 24.84 -10.58 9.48
C ILE A 181 25.76 -9.40 9.86
N ALA A 182 25.20 -8.20 10.03
CA ALA A 182 25.98 -7.02 10.44
C ALA A 182 26.40 -7.04 11.93
N LEU A 183 25.90 -7.98 12.74
CA LEU A 183 26.25 -8.16 14.15
C LEU A 183 27.32 -9.23 14.37
N ILE A 184 27.71 -9.98 13.34
CA ILE A 184 28.77 -11.01 13.34
C ILE A 184 30.05 -10.39 12.75
#